data_2e47b815fe9bcb5c2f2d3109bc5ad386
#
_entry.id   2e47b815fe9bcb5c2f2d3109bc5ad386
#
_cell.length_a   1.000
_cell.length_b   1.000
_cell.length_c   1.000
_cell.angle_alpha   90.00
_cell.angle_beta   90.00
_cell.angle_gamma   90.00
#
_symmetry.space_group_name_H-M   'P 1'
#
loop_
_entity.id
_entity.type
_entity.pdbx_description
1 polymer ?
#
loop_
_entity_poly.entity_id
_entity_poly.type
_entity_poly.pdbx_seq_one_letter_code
_entity_poly.pdbx_strand_id
1 'polypeptide(L)'
;MLLHESGRLPVYYFREEEVNRDLLESSETRSEPKGIAEYWTVRVGERAAPDAALSYSQPIEGAALLQGLLTLDWDEMDEWFCEDEQLLGHPRDPFSRIDTYQDEPASAHLARRRAARRDQACDGALRDGTAAAVLHP
;
A
#
# COMPACT_ATOMS: atom_id res chain seq x y z
N MET A 1 5.66 2.25 -2.65
CA MET A 1 6.75 1.34 -2.15
C MET A 1 6.15 0.30 -1.22
N LEU A 2 6.61 -0.93 -1.28
CA LEU A 2 6.24 -2.02 -0.36
C LEU A 2 7.36 -2.21 0.68
N LEU A 3 7.03 -2.13 1.96
CA LEU A 3 7.94 -2.43 3.05
C LEU A 3 7.56 -3.78 3.66
N HIS A 4 8.51 -4.71 3.71
CA HIS A 4 8.35 -6.00 4.35
C HIS A 4 9.21 -6.07 5.61
N GLU A 5 8.59 -6.39 6.74
CA GLU A 5 9.24 -6.65 8.01
C GLU A 5 9.08 -8.12 8.40
N SER A 6 10.14 -8.75 8.88
CA SER A 6 10.08 -10.17 9.27
C SER A 6 8.98 -10.42 10.30
N GLY A 7 8.10 -11.38 9.99
CA GLY A 7 6.98 -11.77 10.86
C GLY A 7 5.77 -10.83 10.86
N ARG A 8 5.70 -9.89 9.92
CA ARG A 8 4.55 -8.98 9.73
C ARG A 8 4.08 -9.01 8.28
N LEU A 9 2.81 -8.63 8.07
CA LEU A 9 2.29 -8.40 6.74
C LEU A 9 3.00 -7.20 6.10
N PRO A 10 3.21 -7.24 4.77
CA PRO A 10 3.78 -6.11 4.06
C PRO A 10 2.93 -4.86 4.20
N VAL A 11 3.57 -3.69 4.23
CA VAL A 11 2.91 -2.39 4.33
C VAL A 11 3.18 -1.58 3.06
N TYR A 12 2.13 -1.02 2.47
CA TYR A 12 2.23 -0.13 1.32
C TYR A 12 2.53 1.30 1.77
N TYR A 13 3.58 1.87 1.18
CA TYR A 13 3.93 3.27 1.35
C TYR A 13 3.80 4.01 0.02
N PHE A 14 3.10 5.13 0.04
CA PHE A 14 2.87 6.04 -1.07
C PHE A 14 3.77 7.26 -0.91
N ARG A 15 4.12 7.92 -2.00
CA ARG A 15 4.74 9.24 -1.91
C ARG A 15 3.68 10.23 -1.43
N GLU A 16 4.03 11.09 -0.49
CA GLU A 16 3.09 12.08 0.03
C GLU A 16 2.51 12.99 -1.07
N GLU A 17 3.28 13.25 -2.14
CA GLU A 17 2.86 14.03 -3.30
C GLU A 17 1.80 13.34 -4.18
N GLU A 18 1.67 12.00 -4.08
CA GLU A 18 0.72 11.19 -4.83
C GLU A 18 -0.61 11.03 -4.08
N VAL A 19 -0.64 11.39 -2.80
CA VAL A 19 -1.83 11.28 -1.95
C VAL A 19 -2.64 12.58 -2.01
N ASN A 20 -3.96 12.46 -2.15
CA ASN A 20 -4.84 13.62 -2.11
C ASN A 20 -4.91 14.18 -0.67
N ARG A 21 -4.16 15.25 -0.44
CA ARG A 21 -4.06 15.90 0.87
C ARG A 21 -5.35 16.57 1.34
N ASP A 22 -6.28 16.87 0.45
CA ASP A 22 -7.58 17.44 0.82
C ASP A 22 -8.44 16.47 1.63
N LEU A 23 -8.09 15.18 1.59
CA LEU A 23 -8.75 14.13 2.35
C LEU A 23 -8.07 13.86 3.71
N LEU A 24 -6.96 14.54 4.02
CA LEU A 24 -6.17 14.32 5.21
C LEU A 24 -6.34 15.48 6.20
N GLU A 25 -6.79 15.17 7.41
CA GLU A 25 -6.83 16.10 8.53
C GLU A 25 -5.75 15.68 9.55
N SER A 26 -4.88 16.62 9.94
CA SER A 26 -3.88 16.35 10.96
C SER A 26 -4.53 15.92 12.27
N SER A 27 -4.10 14.81 12.82
CA SER A 27 -4.58 14.27 14.09
C SER A 27 -3.55 14.54 15.19
N GLU A 28 -2.57 13.67 15.34
CA GLU A 28 -1.58 13.80 16.39
C GLU A 28 -0.17 13.39 15.94
N THR A 29 0.82 13.73 16.76
CA THR A 29 2.20 13.34 16.57
C THR A 29 2.61 12.43 17.71
N ARG A 30 3.20 11.27 17.38
CA ARG A 30 3.67 10.27 18.36
C ARG A 30 5.13 9.91 18.10
N SER A 31 5.81 9.52 19.18
CA SER A 31 7.15 8.92 19.06
C SER A 31 7.00 7.42 18.86
N GLU A 32 7.42 6.95 17.71
CA GLU A 32 7.35 5.55 17.29
C GLU A 32 8.77 4.95 17.16
N PRO A 33 8.92 3.61 17.12
CA PRO A 33 10.23 2.98 16.97
C PRO A 33 11.01 3.38 15.71
N LYS A 34 10.32 3.83 14.67
CA LYS A 34 10.92 4.26 13.41
C LYS A 34 11.18 5.78 13.33
N GLY A 35 10.79 6.53 14.35
CA GLY A 35 10.96 7.97 14.41
C GLY A 35 9.73 8.72 14.91
N ILE A 36 9.68 10.01 14.64
CA ILE A 36 8.51 10.84 14.95
C ILE A 36 7.48 10.63 13.85
N ALA A 37 6.33 10.08 14.23
CA ALA A 37 5.21 9.77 13.36
C ALA A 37 4.12 10.84 13.46
N GLU A 38 3.61 11.26 12.33
CA GLU A 38 2.44 12.13 12.20
C GLU A 38 1.25 11.30 11.73
N TYR A 39 0.19 11.33 12.51
CA TYR A 39 -1.06 10.62 12.21
C TYR A 39 -2.06 11.56 11.57
N TRP A 40 -2.84 11.01 10.67
CA TRP A 40 -3.83 11.75 9.90
C TRP A 40 -5.16 11.00 9.91
N THR A 41 -6.25 11.74 10.12
CA THR A 41 -7.60 11.26 9.87
C THR A 41 -7.89 11.35 8.38
N VAL A 42 -8.30 10.25 7.78
CA VAL A 42 -8.78 10.25 6.38
C VAL A 42 -10.27 10.57 6.37
N ARG A 43 -10.66 11.61 5.62
CA ARG A 43 -12.06 12.04 5.54
C ARG A 43 -12.55 12.04 4.10
N VAL A 44 -13.69 11.36 3.88
CA VAL A 44 -14.37 11.34 2.59
C VAL A 44 -15.86 11.59 2.81
N GLY A 45 -16.36 12.74 2.37
CA GLY A 45 -17.73 13.17 2.65
C GLY A 45 -18.00 13.29 4.13
N GLU A 46 -18.98 12.55 4.65
CA GLU A 46 -19.32 12.51 6.07
C GLU A 46 -18.58 11.43 6.87
N ARG A 47 -17.91 10.50 6.20
CA ARG A 47 -17.08 9.46 6.85
C ARG A 47 -15.72 10.00 7.22
N ALA A 48 -15.26 9.57 8.38
CA ALA A 48 -13.91 9.82 8.86
C ALA A 48 -13.31 8.53 9.43
N ALA A 49 -12.09 8.21 9.02
CA ALA A 49 -11.28 7.14 9.59
C ALA A 49 -10.14 7.79 10.40
N PRO A 50 -10.28 7.84 11.74
CA PRO A 50 -9.28 8.47 12.60
C PRO A 50 -7.96 7.70 12.57
N ASP A 51 -6.84 8.43 12.53
CA ASP A 51 -5.47 7.88 12.54
C ASP A 51 -5.19 6.84 11.44
N ALA A 52 -6.00 6.85 10.37
CA ALA A 52 -5.92 5.89 9.28
C ALA A 52 -4.75 6.13 8.31
N ALA A 53 -4.04 7.25 8.45
CA ALA A 53 -2.84 7.51 7.69
C ALA A 53 -1.68 7.90 8.62
N LEU A 54 -0.47 7.54 8.22
CA LEU A 54 0.75 7.73 8.99
C LEU A 54 1.90 8.14 8.08
N SER A 55 2.63 9.19 8.45
CA SER A 55 3.91 9.55 7.84
C SER A 55 4.99 9.78 8.92
N TYR A 56 6.27 9.66 8.54
CA TYR A 56 7.38 9.93 9.46
C TYR A 56 8.05 11.24 9.10
N SER A 57 7.81 12.28 9.92
CA SER A 57 8.45 13.60 9.72
C SER A 57 9.93 13.58 10.09
N GLN A 58 10.31 12.78 11.06
CA GLN A 58 11.70 12.60 11.50
C GLN A 58 11.99 11.10 11.70
N PRO A 59 12.19 10.33 10.61
CA PRO A 59 12.56 8.94 10.74
C PRO A 59 13.97 8.79 11.31
N ILE A 60 14.20 7.73 12.08
CA ILE A 60 15.55 7.37 12.53
C ILE A 60 16.43 6.95 11.34
N GLU A 61 17.75 6.92 11.54
CA GLU A 61 18.71 6.57 10.47
C GLU A 61 18.37 5.23 9.79
N GLY A 62 17.98 4.20 10.57
CA GLY A 62 17.58 2.89 10.04
C GLY A 62 16.26 2.87 9.26
N ALA A 63 15.48 3.96 9.33
CA ALA A 63 14.20 4.12 8.64
C ALA A 63 14.17 5.36 7.71
N ALA A 64 15.33 5.91 7.36
CA ALA A 64 15.46 7.14 6.55
C ALA A 64 14.74 7.05 5.20
N LEU A 65 14.58 5.84 4.66
CA LEU A 65 13.84 5.60 3.40
C LEU A 65 12.34 5.93 3.50
N LEU A 66 11.79 6.08 4.72
CA LEU A 66 10.38 6.43 4.93
C LEU A 66 10.11 7.94 4.84
N GLN A 67 11.15 8.76 4.73
CA GLN A 67 11.00 10.21 4.58
C GLN A 67 10.22 10.57 3.32
N GLY A 68 9.16 11.40 3.47
CA GLY A 68 8.29 11.80 2.36
C GLY A 68 7.35 10.69 1.86
N LEU A 69 7.21 9.63 2.65
CA LEU A 69 6.29 8.55 2.39
C LEU A 69 5.18 8.51 3.44
N LEU A 70 3.98 8.17 3.00
CA LEU A 70 2.79 8.01 3.82
C LEU A 70 2.24 6.59 3.63
N THR A 71 1.79 5.98 4.70
CA THR A 71 1.05 4.71 4.66
C THR A 71 -0.40 4.93 5.09
N LEU A 72 -1.28 4.08 4.60
CA LEU A 72 -2.67 4.01 5.02
C LEU A 72 -2.91 2.69 5.76
N ASP A 73 -3.73 2.74 6.80
CA ASP A 73 -4.13 1.53 7.51
C ASP A 73 -4.99 0.65 6.60
N TRP A 74 -4.60 -0.63 6.51
CA TRP A 74 -5.25 -1.58 5.62
C TRP A 74 -6.72 -1.79 5.98
N ASP A 75 -7.01 -1.91 7.26
CA ASP A 75 -8.33 -2.28 7.78
C ASP A 75 -9.30 -1.08 7.81
N GLU A 76 -8.77 0.14 7.75
CA GLU A 76 -9.58 1.37 7.72
C GLU A 76 -10.02 1.78 6.31
N MET A 77 -9.46 1.15 5.27
CA MET A 77 -9.84 1.38 3.88
C MET A 77 -10.84 0.34 3.40
N ASP A 78 -11.84 0.75 2.64
CA ASP A 78 -12.88 -0.15 2.12
C ASP A 78 -12.36 -1.07 1.02
N GLU A 79 -11.47 -0.56 0.16
CA GLU A 79 -10.94 -1.31 -0.97
C GLU A 79 -9.49 -0.93 -1.26
N TRP A 80 -8.74 -1.93 -1.74
CA TRP A 80 -7.37 -1.77 -2.19
C TRP A 80 -7.22 -2.29 -3.62
N PHE A 81 -6.48 -1.55 -4.43
CA PHE A 81 -6.21 -1.91 -5.81
C PHE A 81 -4.71 -1.91 -6.11
N CYS A 82 -4.29 -2.83 -6.95
CA CYS A 82 -2.99 -2.80 -7.60
C CYS A 82 -3.26 -2.76 -9.10
N GLU A 83 -3.05 -1.61 -9.73
CA GLU A 83 -3.55 -1.30 -11.07
C GLU A 83 -5.08 -1.47 -11.14
N ASP A 84 -5.57 -2.37 -11.99
CA ASP A 84 -7.00 -2.67 -12.15
C ASP A 84 -7.48 -3.87 -11.32
N GLU A 85 -6.61 -4.46 -10.50
CA GLU A 85 -6.92 -5.67 -9.73
C GLU A 85 -7.17 -5.33 -8.26
N GLN A 86 -8.37 -5.67 -7.77
CA GLN A 86 -8.72 -5.53 -6.37
C GLN A 86 -7.93 -6.53 -5.50
N LEU A 87 -7.30 -6.01 -4.45
CA LEU A 87 -6.58 -6.80 -3.47
C LEU A 87 -7.52 -7.21 -2.34
N LEU A 88 -7.58 -8.51 -2.04
CA LEU A 88 -8.46 -9.05 -1.01
C LEU A 88 -7.65 -9.55 0.18
N GLY A 89 -8.15 -9.23 1.38
CA GLY A 89 -7.67 -9.76 2.66
C GLY A 89 -6.44 -9.07 3.22
N HIS A 90 -5.35 -8.95 2.49
CA HIS A 90 -4.11 -8.30 2.96
C HIS A 90 -3.19 -7.94 1.79
N PRO A 91 -2.18 -7.07 2.00
CA PRO A 91 -1.16 -6.79 1.00
C PRO A 91 -0.51 -8.08 0.50
N ARG A 92 -0.27 -8.16 -0.80
CA ARG A 92 0.41 -9.32 -1.38
C ARG A 92 1.84 -9.41 -0.89
N ASP A 93 2.20 -10.58 -0.35
CA ASP A 93 3.59 -10.89 -0.02
C ASP A 93 4.35 -11.31 -1.29
N PRO A 94 5.36 -10.55 -1.74
CA PRO A 94 6.11 -10.89 -2.93
C PRO A 94 6.96 -12.15 -2.78
N PHE A 95 7.18 -12.63 -1.54
CA PHE A 95 8.02 -13.79 -1.25
C PHE A 95 7.24 -15.08 -0.98
N SER A 96 5.94 -14.97 -0.72
CA SER A 96 5.06 -16.11 -0.36
C SER A 96 3.85 -16.17 -1.28
N ARG A 97 4.10 -16.32 -2.59
CA ARG A 97 3.05 -16.29 -3.59
C ARG A 97 2.73 -17.68 -4.12
N ILE A 98 1.45 -18.04 -4.14
CA ILE A 98 0.93 -19.23 -4.84
C ILE A 98 -0.02 -18.74 -5.93
N ASP A 99 0.40 -18.93 -7.19
CA ASP A 99 -0.44 -18.64 -8.35
C ASP A 99 -1.11 -19.92 -8.83
N THR A 100 -2.44 -19.91 -8.94
CA THR A 100 -3.21 -21.00 -9.53
C THR A 100 -3.60 -20.64 -10.95
N TYR A 101 -3.19 -21.44 -11.90
CA TYR A 101 -3.57 -21.29 -13.30
C TYR A 101 -4.54 -22.39 -13.70
N GLN A 102 -5.61 -22.03 -14.43
CA GLN A 102 -6.41 -23.05 -15.10
C GLN A 102 -5.63 -23.56 -16.32
N ASP A 103 -5.37 -24.85 -16.33
CA ASP A 103 -4.56 -25.50 -17.34
C ASP A 103 -5.42 -25.78 -18.59
N GLU A 104 -5.45 -24.83 -19.53
CA GLU A 104 -5.91 -25.08 -20.90
C GLU A 104 -4.68 -25.25 -21.81
N PRO A 105 -4.49 -26.41 -22.44
CA PRO A 105 -3.19 -26.78 -23.02
C PRO A 105 -2.73 -25.94 -24.22
N ALA A 106 -3.61 -25.14 -24.84
CA ALA A 106 -3.23 -24.32 -26.01
C ALA A 106 -2.89 -22.85 -25.68
N SER A 107 -3.29 -22.33 -24.54
CA SER A 107 -3.09 -20.91 -24.15
C SER A 107 -2.16 -20.72 -22.96
N ALA A 108 -1.69 -21.78 -22.33
CA ALA A 108 -0.90 -21.73 -21.11
C ALA A 108 0.39 -20.90 -21.23
N HIS A 109 1.07 -20.92 -22.38
CA HIS A 109 2.28 -20.10 -22.59
C HIS A 109 1.99 -18.60 -22.71
N LEU A 110 0.85 -18.21 -23.25
CA LEU A 110 0.45 -16.80 -23.35
C LEU A 110 -0.09 -16.28 -22.02
N ALA A 111 -0.83 -17.12 -21.29
CA ALA A 111 -1.35 -16.79 -19.96
C ALA A 111 -0.21 -16.64 -18.94
N ARG A 112 0.78 -17.54 -18.95
CA ARG A 112 1.99 -17.42 -18.11
C ARG A 112 2.78 -16.16 -18.39
N ARG A 113 2.93 -15.77 -19.66
CA ARG A 113 3.63 -14.51 -20.00
C ARG A 113 2.83 -13.26 -19.61
N ARG A 114 1.48 -13.32 -19.68
CA ARG A 114 0.64 -12.21 -19.24
C ARG A 114 0.58 -12.09 -17.73
N ALA A 115 0.46 -13.19 -17.02
CA ALA A 115 0.50 -13.19 -15.56
C ALA A 115 1.86 -12.72 -15.05
N ALA A 116 2.96 -13.28 -15.55
CA ALA A 116 4.31 -12.85 -15.18
C ALA A 116 4.56 -11.35 -15.50
N ARG A 117 3.98 -10.82 -16.58
CA ARG A 117 4.06 -9.39 -16.89
C ARG A 117 3.19 -8.54 -15.96
N ARG A 118 2.00 -9.02 -15.57
CA ARG A 118 1.15 -8.33 -14.57
C ARG A 118 1.82 -8.30 -13.22
N ASP A 119 2.42 -9.39 -12.82
CA ASP A 119 3.14 -9.49 -11.55
C ASP A 119 4.39 -8.61 -11.52
N GLN A 120 5.15 -8.58 -12.62
CA GLN A 120 6.25 -7.63 -12.76
C GLN A 120 5.77 -6.17 -12.82
N ALA A 121 4.59 -5.92 -13.42
CA ALA A 121 4.00 -4.60 -13.44
C ALA A 121 3.51 -4.18 -12.04
N CYS A 122 2.88 -5.10 -11.29
CA CYS A 122 2.46 -4.81 -9.92
C CYS A 122 3.64 -4.55 -8.98
N ASP A 123 4.71 -5.35 -9.09
CA ASP A 123 5.95 -5.11 -8.36
C ASP A 123 6.65 -3.81 -8.82
N GLY A 124 6.62 -3.53 -10.12
CA GLY A 124 7.11 -2.28 -10.69
C GLY A 124 6.25 -1.08 -10.28
N ALA A 125 4.93 -1.26 -10.33
CA ALA A 125 3.95 -0.28 -9.93
C ALA A 125 4.03 0.07 -8.44
N LEU A 126 4.29 -0.92 -7.57
CA LEU A 126 4.54 -0.68 -6.15
C LEU A 126 5.83 0.12 -5.92
N ARG A 127 6.83 -0.03 -6.78
CA ARG A 127 8.02 0.84 -6.77
C ARG A 127 7.72 2.24 -7.25
N ASP A 128 6.77 2.37 -8.17
CA ASP A 128 6.38 3.62 -8.82
C ASP A 128 5.13 4.28 -8.20
N GLY A 129 4.57 3.71 -7.10
CA GLY A 129 3.45 4.31 -6.38
C GLY A 129 2.06 4.06 -6.99
N THR A 130 1.88 3.03 -7.79
CA THR A 130 0.62 2.74 -8.49
C THR A 130 -0.39 1.89 -7.70
N ALA A 131 -0.13 1.56 -6.44
CA ALA A 131 -1.15 1.02 -5.57
C ALA A 131 -2.11 2.13 -5.11
N ALA A 132 -3.38 1.83 -5.01
CA ALA A 132 -4.40 2.78 -4.57
C ALA A 132 -5.24 2.17 -3.45
N ALA A 133 -5.57 2.99 -2.47
CA ALA A 133 -6.56 2.69 -1.44
C ALA A 133 -7.79 3.56 -1.66
N VAL A 134 -8.96 3.01 -1.41
CA VAL A 134 -10.24 3.69 -1.58
C VAL A 134 -11.00 3.68 -0.26
N LEU A 135 -11.48 4.84 0.15
CA LEU A 135 -12.47 5.02 1.20
C LEU A 135 -13.72 5.60 0.56
N HIS A 136 -14.84 4.91 0.69
CA HIS A 136 -16.12 5.38 0.16
C HIS A 136 -16.78 6.42 1.09
N PRO A 137 -17.58 7.35 0.55
CA PRO A 137 -18.31 8.35 1.32
C PRO A 137 -19.43 7.76 2.19
#